data_b6e4676273a2d6e01a79eeee2421c8b5
#
_entry.id   b6e4676273a2d6e01a79eeee2421c8b5
#
_cell.length_a   1.000
_cell.length_b   1.000
_cell.length_c   1.000
_cell.angle_alpha   90.00
_cell.angle_beta   90.00
_cell.angle_gamma   90.00
#
_symmetry.space_group_name_H-M   'P 1'
#
loop_
_entity.id
_entity.type
_entity.pdbx_description
1 polymer ?
#
loop_
_entity_poly.entity_id
_entity_poly.type
_entity_poly.pdbx_seq_one_letter_code
_entity_poly.pdbx_strand_id
1 'polypeptide(L)'
;MNNKPTVAISTDFLTAYAALPRQKQGKVTEFFNKFRNDPMHPGINFEKINEGIDKNICSVRIDDTYRGIVVREPESNVYILLWVDP
;
A
#
# COMPACT_ATOMS: atom_id res chain seq x y z
N MET A 1 19.25 14.76 4.57
CA MET A 1 17.86 14.81 5.01
C MET A 1 17.12 13.56 4.58
N ASN A 2 16.37 12.99 5.48
CA ASN A 2 15.66 11.75 5.21
C ASN A 2 14.26 12.03 4.69
N ASN A 3 13.99 11.61 3.45
CA ASN A 3 12.70 11.81 2.81
C ASN A 3 11.87 10.53 2.73
N LYS A 4 12.20 9.57 3.57
CA LYS A 4 11.42 8.34 3.57
C LYS A 4 10.01 8.60 4.07
N PRO A 5 9.03 7.92 3.48
CA PRO A 5 7.64 8.14 3.87
C PRO A 5 7.34 7.54 5.23
N THR A 6 6.32 8.08 5.87
CA THR A 6 5.70 7.45 7.01
C THR A 6 4.59 6.56 6.48
N VAL A 7 4.60 5.30 6.86
CA VAL A 7 3.59 4.34 6.43
C VAL A 7 2.74 3.94 7.63
N ALA A 8 1.47 4.31 7.58
CA ALA A 8 0.52 3.95 8.62
C ALA A 8 -0.30 2.77 8.14
N ILE A 9 -0.76 1.93 9.07
CA ILE A 9 -1.51 0.72 8.74
C ILE A 9 -2.83 0.79 9.46
N SER A 10 -3.93 0.73 8.71
CA SER A 10 -5.26 0.75 9.32
C SER A 10 -5.60 -0.60 9.94
N THR A 11 -6.57 -0.58 10.86
CA THR A 11 -7.07 -1.80 11.45
C THR A 11 -7.67 -2.72 10.39
N ASP A 12 -8.34 -2.15 9.40
CA ASP A 12 -8.93 -2.94 8.32
C ASP A 12 -7.86 -3.66 7.52
N PHE A 13 -6.74 -2.98 7.27
CA PHE A 13 -5.64 -3.63 6.55
C PHE A 13 -5.09 -4.81 7.35
N LEU A 14 -4.93 -4.63 8.66
CA LEU A 14 -4.42 -5.71 9.52
C LEU A 14 -5.37 -6.90 9.51
N THR A 15 -6.67 -6.63 9.54
CA THR A 15 -7.67 -7.70 9.50
C THR A 15 -7.60 -8.46 8.17
N ALA A 16 -7.51 -7.73 7.07
CA ALA A 16 -7.40 -8.35 5.75
C ALA A 16 -6.11 -9.15 5.63
N TYR A 17 -5.00 -8.59 6.12
CA TYR A 17 -3.71 -9.25 6.11
C TYR A 17 -3.76 -10.58 6.89
N ALA A 18 -4.38 -10.56 8.06
CA ALA A 18 -4.44 -11.75 8.91
C ALA A 18 -5.20 -12.89 8.24
N ALA A 19 -6.12 -12.55 7.33
CA ALA A 19 -6.92 -13.55 6.62
C ALA A 19 -6.19 -14.13 5.40
N LEU A 20 -5.04 -13.59 5.03
CA LEU A 20 -4.32 -14.07 3.85
C LEU A 20 -3.60 -15.38 4.13
N PRO A 21 -3.42 -16.22 3.11
CA PRO A 21 -2.54 -17.38 3.23
C PRO A 21 -1.14 -16.94 3.62
N ARG A 22 -0.42 -17.81 4.33
CA ARG A 22 0.91 -17.46 4.83
C ARG A 22 1.84 -17.00 3.72
N GLN A 23 1.80 -17.63 2.55
CA GLN A 23 2.65 -17.23 1.44
C GLN A 23 2.37 -15.79 1.01
N LYS A 24 1.11 -15.38 1.04
CA LYS A 24 0.73 -14.03 0.65
C LYS A 24 1.08 -13.02 1.73
N GLN A 25 1.04 -13.44 2.99
CA GLN A 25 1.52 -12.57 4.06
C GLN A 25 2.98 -12.22 3.86
N GLY A 26 3.79 -13.18 3.42
CA GLY A 26 5.18 -12.91 3.10
C GLY A 26 5.35 -11.89 1.98
N LYS A 27 4.47 -11.96 0.97
CA LYS A 27 4.49 -10.99 -0.12
C LYS A 27 4.16 -9.59 0.37
N VAL A 28 3.23 -9.48 1.32
CA VAL A 28 2.90 -8.19 1.92
C VAL A 28 4.11 -7.63 2.68
N THR A 29 4.82 -8.48 3.40
CA THR A 29 6.02 -8.05 4.12
C THR A 29 7.09 -7.54 3.16
N GLU A 30 7.30 -8.23 2.04
CA GLU A 30 8.22 -7.77 1.01
C GLU A 30 7.78 -6.42 0.44
N PHE A 31 6.49 -6.27 0.22
CA PHE A 31 5.92 -5.02 -0.26
C PHE A 31 6.22 -3.88 0.74
N PHE A 32 6.02 -4.13 2.03
CA PHE A 32 6.29 -3.10 3.04
C PHE A 32 7.73 -2.58 2.94
N ASN A 33 8.69 -3.50 2.83
CA ASN A 33 10.09 -3.10 2.76
C ASN A 33 10.37 -2.25 1.53
N LYS A 34 9.77 -2.62 0.42
CA LYS A 34 9.93 -1.88 -0.83
C LYS A 34 9.25 -0.52 -0.76
N PHE A 35 8.04 -0.51 -0.24
CA PHE A 35 7.20 0.69 -0.21
C PHE A 35 7.77 1.76 0.70
N ARG A 36 8.23 1.36 1.88
CA ARG A 36 8.75 2.34 2.84
C ARG A 36 10.05 2.98 2.37
N ASN A 37 10.77 2.30 1.49
CA ASN A 37 12.00 2.86 0.93
C ASN A 37 11.73 3.71 -0.29
N ASP A 38 10.78 3.30 -1.13
CA ASP A 38 10.48 4.02 -2.37
C ASP A 38 9.04 3.71 -2.80
N PRO A 39 8.06 4.55 -2.41
CA PRO A 39 6.66 4.31 -2.80
C PRO A 39 6.44 4.28 -4.30
N MET A 40 7.33 4.90 -5.06
CA MET A 40 7.21 4.96 -6.51
C MET A 40 8.04 3.89 -7.22
N HIS A 41 8.53 2.90 -6.46
CA HIS A 41 9.28 1.80 -7.05
C HIS A 41 8.44 1.14 -8.16
N PRO A 42 9.04 0.87 -9.34
CA PRO A 42 8.26 0.32 -10.47
C PRO A 42 7.51 -0.96 -10.14
N GLY A 43 8.07 -1.81 -9.27
CA GLY A 43 7.42 -3.06 -8.90
C GLY A 43 6.15 -2.87 -8.09
N ILE A 44 5.94 -1.71 -7.50
CA ILE A 44 4.74 -1.40 -6.72
C ILE A 44 3.59 -1.00 -7.62
N ASN A 45 3.89 -0.40 -8.76
CA ASN A 45 2.87 0.03 -9.71
C ASN A 45 1.82 0.93 -9.05
N PHE A 46 2.28 2.02 -8.47
CA PHE A 46 1.44 2.96 -7.73
C PHE A 46 0.53 3.71 -8.69
N GLU A 47 -0.78 3.55 -8.55
CA GLU A 47 -1.74 4.15 -9.46
C GLU A 47 -2.91 4.78 -8.71
N LYS A 48 -3.38 5.92 -9.20
CA LYS A 48 -4.63 6.48 -8.70
C LYS A 48 -5.79 5.64 -9.20
N ILE A 49 -6.72 5.32 -8.31
CA ILE A 49 -7.82 4.43 -8.65
C ILE A 49 -9.03 5.17 -9.14
N ASN A 50 -9.34 6.29 -8.52
CA ASN A 50 -10.62 6.91 -8.76
C ASN A 50 -10.49 8.41 -8.81
N GLU A 51 -10.78 8.96 -9.96
CA GLU A 51 -10.68 10.39 -10.21
C GLU A 51 -11.90 11.15 -9.72
N GLY A 52 -12.98 10.47 -9.43
CA GLY A 52 -14.23 11.15 -9.14
C GLY A 52 -14.53 11.38 -7.69
N ILE A 53 -14.05 10.49 -6.82
CA ILE A 53 -14.42 10.53 -5.40
C ILE A 53 -13.29 11.06 -4.55
N ASP A 54 -12.15 10.41 -4.59
CA ASP A 54 -11.03 10.81 -3.75
C ASP A 54 -9.74 10.62 -4.54
N LYS A 55 -9.11 11.73 -4.88
CA LYS A 55 -7.89 11.72 -5.68
C LYS A 55 -6.72 11.10 -4.94
N ASN A 56 -6.83 10.95 -3.63
CA ASN A 56 -5.73 10.46 -2.82
C ASN A 56 -5.77 8.95 -2.62
N ILE A 57 -6.81 8.27 -3.12
CA ILE A 57 -6.91 6.82 -3.01
C ILE A 57 -6.18 6.20 -4.19
N CYS A 58 -5.26 5.29 -3.87
CA CYS A 58 -4.40 4.69 -4.86
C CYS A 58 -4.35 3.18 -4.67
N SER A 59 -4.01 2.47 -5.74
CA SER A 59 -3.75 1.04 -5.64
C SER A 59 -2.26 0.79 -5.75
N VAL A 60 -1.82 -0.29 -5.14
CA VAL A 60 -0.44 -0.76 -5.23
C VAL A 60 -0.44 -2.25 -5.49
N ARG A 61 0.59 -2.72 -6.17
CA ARG A 61 0.73 -4.13 -6.48
C ARG A 61 1.47 -4.82 -5.34
N ILE A 62 0.85 -5.86 -4.79
CA ILE A 62 1.49 -6.72 -3.80
C ILE A 62 2.20 -7.86 -4.53
N ASP A 63 1.46 -8.57 -5.39
CA ASP A 63 2.03 -9.58 -6.28
C ASP A 63 1.13 -9.71 -7.51
N ASP A 64 1.29 -10.76 -8.28
CA ASP A 64 0.53 -10.92 -9.52
C ASP A 64 -0.98 -10.97 -9.30
N THR A 65 -1.41 -11.39 -8.12
CA THR A 65 -2.82 -11.61 -7.82
C THR A 65 -3.38 -10.56 -6.87
N TYR A 66 -2.58 -10.10 -5.91
CA TYR A 66 -3.06 -9.28 -4.80
C TYR A 66 -2.70 -7.80 -5.01
N ARG A 67 -3.63 -6.94 -4.61
CA ARG A 67 -3.47 -5.49 -4.66
C ARG A 67 -3.74 -4.90 -3.29
N GLY A 68 -3.10 -3.76 -3.01
CA GLY A 68 -3.37 -3.00 -1.81
C GLY A 68 -4.04 -1.68 -2.16
N ILE A 69 -4.78 -1.14 -1.20
CA ILE A 69 -5.41 0.18 -1.31
C ILE A 69 -4.70 1.10 -0.33
N VAL A 70 -4.28 2.26 -0.80
CA VAL A 70 -3.49 3.21 -0.03
C VAL A 70 -4.09 4.60 -0.17
N VAL A 71 -4.16 5.33 0.93
CA VAL A 71 -4.46 6.76 0.88
C VAL A 71 -3.17 7.54 1.04
N ARG A 72 -2.92 8.47 0.13
CA ARG A 72 -1.75 9.33 0.19
C ARG A 72 -2.17 10.70 0.69
N GLU A 73 -1.57 11.15 1.81
CA GLU A 73 -1.80 12.49 2.31
C GLU A 73 -1.08 13.48 1.40
N PRO A 74 -1.79 14.43 0.79
CA PRO A 74 -1.18 15.25 -0.26
C PRO A 74 -0.10 16.21 0.22
N GLU A 75 -0.17 16.68 1.47
CA GLU A 75 0.78 17.68 1.95
C GLU A 75 1.81 17.14 2.91
N SER A 76 1.81 15.86 3.11
CA SER A 76 2.80 15.22 3.97
C SER A 76 3.24 13.95 3.28
N ASN A 77 4.35 13.42 3.74
CA ASN A 77 4.88 12.19 3.16
C ASN A 77 4.33 10.99 3.93
N VAL A 78 2.98 10.95 4.07
CA VAL A 78 2.30 9.91 4.84
C VAL A 78 1.41 9.10 3.92
N TYR A 79 1.51 7.80 4.02
CA TYR A 79 0.69 6.85 3.27
C TYR A 79 -0.01 5.94 4.26
N ILE A 80 -1.30 5.75 4.06
CA ILE A 80 -2.10 4.92 4.96
C ILE A 80 -2.59 3.70 4.20
N LEU A 81 -2.19 2.53 4.66
CA LEU A 81 -2.62 1.26 4.04
C LEU A 81 -4.01 0.93 4.57
N LEU A 82 -4.98 0.82 3.66
CA LEU A 82 -6.38 0.61 4.03
C LEU A 82 -6.85 -0.82 3.87
N TRP A 83 -6.39 -1.51 2.82
CA TRP A 83 -6.96 -2.81 2.49
C TRP A 83 -6.00 -3.59 1.60
N VAL A 84 -6.15 -4.91 1.62
CA VAL A 84 -5.42 -5.79 0.70
C VAL A 84 -6.32 -6.98 0.36
N ASP A 85 -6.43 -7.31 -0.93
CA ASP A 85 -7.12 -8.51 -1.37
C ASP A 85 -6.73 -8.83 -2.81
N PRO A 86 -7.21 -9.96 -3.34
CA PRO A 86 -6.94 -10.32 -4.74
C PRO A 86 -7.49 -9.36 -5.76
#